data_5e78700f66592c33abdda0e7b2e064da
#
_entry.id   5e78700f66592c33abdda0e7b2e064da
#
_cell.length_a   1.000
_cell.length_b   1.000
_cell.length_c   1.000
_cell.angle_alpha   90.00
_cell.angle_beta   90.00
_cell.angle_gamma   90.00
#
_symmetry.space_group_name_H-M   'P 1'
#
loop_
_entity.id
_entity.type
_entity.pdbx_description
1 polymer ?
#
loop_
_entity_poly.entity_id
_entity_poly.type
_entity_poly.pdbx_seq_one_letter_code
_entity_poly.pdbx_strand_id
1 'polypeptide(L)'
;MGLLANMISDSTYVAGVPLGVVGIGSSWNEEFERFDISVKNSHLGKSNLNATAKLTPKSKMLDAALTLDSLNIKYAEPFLTDVFSEMEGYVSGDIIAEGPVNLLEIKSSGTRLDKAMLKVAFTNVPYYADGSFHIDDTGVWFDDISIRDRYNGTGTVEGSINWSQFKDITFDTRLKVRNIEGIDLTEKMNEDFYGNIYGTGNVSITGPVNSLVLTVDAV
;
A
#
# COMPACT_ATOMS: atom_id res chain seq x y z
N MET A 1 -2.41 38.37 -11.59
CA MET A 1 -1.46 38.36 -10.44
C MET A 1 -1.49 36.95 -9.86
N GLY A 2 -0.57 36.09 -10.28
CA GLY A 2 -0.56 34.68 -9.88
C GLY A 2 -0.18 34.53 -8.40
N LEU A 3 -0.94 33.72 -7.65
CA LEU A 3 -0.58 33.32 -6.30
C LEU A 3 0.45 32.19 -6.42
N LEU A 4 1.65 32.41 -5.85
CA LEU A 4 2.70 31.40 -5.77
C LEU A 4 2.98 31.10 -4.30
N ALA A 5 2.93 29.85 -3.91
CA ALA A 5 3.31 29.38 -2.59
C ALA A 5 4.33 28.25 -2.73
N ASN A 6 5.46 28.39 -2.03
CA ASN A 6 6.47 27.34 -1.94
C ASN A 6 6.74 27.06 -0.46
N MET A 7 6.76 25.81 -0.10
CA MET A 7 7.11 25.33 1.23
C MET A 7 8.21 24.28 1.10
N ILE A 8 9.21 24.37 1.95
CA ILE A 8 10.26 23.35 2.07
C ILE A 8 10.31 22.95 3.54
N SER A 9 10.22 21.65 3.79
CA SER A 9 10.45 21.06 5.09
C SER A 9 11.79 20.34 5.07
N ASP A 10 12.71 20.74 5.93
CA ASP A 10 14.08 20.19 5.95
C ASP A 10 14.17 18.79 6.53
N SER A 11 13.15 18.36 7.28
CA SER A 11 13.14 17.05 7.95
C SER A 11 11.71 16.59 8.17
N THR A 12 11.19 15.83 7.21
CA THR A 12 9.83 15.28 7.27
C THR A 12 9.89 13.81 7.67
N TYR A 13 9.03 13.43 8.61
CA TYR A 13 8.84 12.05 9.04
C TYR A 13 7.38 11.65 8.83
N VAL A 14 7.18 10.44 8.34
CA VAL A 14 5.87 9.79 8.24
C VAL A 14 5.97 8.44 8.95
N ALA A 15 5.09 8.18 9.91
CA ALA A 15 5.14 6.96 10.73
C ALA A 15 6.50 6.72 11.41
N GLY A 16 7.22 7.78 11.79
CA GLY A 16 8.56 7.69 12.38
C GLY A 16 9.68 7.38 11.37
N VAL A 17 9.36 7.23 10.08
CA VAL A 17 10.32 6.99 9.01
C VAL A 17 10.69 8.31 8.32
N PRO A 18 11.98 8.61 8.12
CA PRO A 18 12.40 9.86 7.49
C PRO A 18 12.05 9.87 5.99
N LEU A 19 11.19 10.79 5.59
CA LEU A 19 10.89 11.09 4.19
C LEU A 19 11.91 12.07 3.57
N GLY A 20 12.72 12.69 4.41
CA GLY A 20 13.75 13.65 4.02
C GLY A 20 13.21 15.07 3.84
N VAL A 21 13.85 15.82 2.95
CA VAL A 21 13.41 17.15 2.57
C VAL A 21 12.21 17.03 1.65
N VAL A 22 11.12 17.69 1.98
CA VAL A 22 9.91 17.76 1.16
C VAL A 22 9.70 19.17 0.65
N GLY A 23 9.69 19.33 -0.66
CA GLY A 23 9.29 20.56 -1.34
C GLY A 23 7.85 20.47 -1.84
N ILE A 24 7.06 21.48 -1.52
CA ILE A 24 5.70 21.65 -2.02
C ILE A 24 5.64 22.99 -2.74
N GLY A 25 5.30 22.96 -4.03
CA GLY A 25 5.02 24.15 -4.83
C GLY A 25 3.55 24.22 -5.17
N SER A 26 2.98 25.42 -5.14
CA SER A 26 1.63 25.66 -5.62
C SER A 26 1.58 26.99 -6.34
N SER A 27 0.97 27.03 -7.52
CA SER A 27 0.75 28.23 -8.30
C SER A 27 -0.68 28.29 -8.82
N TRP A 28 -1.26 29.51 -8.81
CA TRP A 28 -2.54 29.76 -9.42
C TRP A 28 -2.39 30.02 -10.92
N ASN A 29 -3.07 29.26 -11.72
CA ASN A 29 -3.14 29.43 -13.17
C ASN A 29 -4.44 30.18 -13.53
N GLU A 30 -4.28 31.45 -13.95
CA GLU A 30 -5.43 32.34 -14.25
C GLU A 30 -6.21 31.89 -15.50
N GLU A 31 -5.52 31.33 -16.48
CA GLU A 31 -6.14 30.89 -17.74
C GLU A 31 -7.12 29.72 -17.53
N PHE A 32 -6.76 28.80 -16.65
CA PHE A 32 -7.55 27.59 -16.36
C PHE A 32 -8.29 27.65 -15.02
N GLU A 33 -8.22 28.76 -14.29
CA GLU A 33 -8.82 28.95 -12.96
C GLU A 33 -8.52 27.79 -12.00
N ARG A 34 -7.26 27.32 -11.96
CA ARG A 34 -6.85 26.16 -11.19
C ARG A 34 -5.55 26.37 -10.41
N PHE A 35 -5.33 25.53 -9.40
CA PHE A 35 -4.03 25.38 -8.78
C PHE A 35 -3.23 24.29 -9.50
N ASP A 36 -2.00 24.64 -9.89
CA ASP A 36 -0.99 23.68 -10.29
C ASP A 36 -0.09 23.43 -9.07
N ILE A 37 -0.05 22.16 -8.60
CA ILE A 37 0.59 21.74 -7.35
C ILE A 37 1.69 20.73 -7.71
N SER A 38 2.83 20.82 -7.01
CA SER A 38 3.90 19.84 -7.09
C SER A 38 4.39 19.47 -5.71
N VAL A 39 4.67 18.20 -5.51
CA VAL A 39 5.29 17.68 -4.29
C VAL A 39 6.46 16.80 -4.69
N LYS A 40 7.60 17.00 -4.06
CA LYS A 40 8.79 16.19 -4.28
C LYS A 40 9.54 16.01 -2.99
N ASN A 41 9.98 14.78 -2.72
CA ASN A 41 10.91 14.56 -1.63
C ASN A 41 12.35 14.42 -2.14
N SER A 42 13.30 14.61 -1.21
CA SER A 42 14.70 14.23 -1.39
C SER A 42 15.22 13.61 -0.10
N HIS A 43 15.61 12.36 -0.17
CA HIS A 43 16.23 11.64 0.94
C HIS A 43 17.53 10.99 0.46
N LEU A 44 18.65 11.30 1.15
CA LEU A 44 19.99 10.84 0.76
C LEU A 44 20.34 11.10 -0.72
N GLY A 45 19.89 12.24 -1.26
CA GLY A 45 20.16 12.65 -2.63
C GLY A 45 19.28 11.98 -3.69
N LYS A 46 18.29 11.18 -3.30
CA LYS A 46 17.32 10.54 -4.18
C LYS A 46 15.92 11.08 -3.93
N SER A 47 15.11 11.13 -4.98
CA SER A 47 13.69 11.42 -4.88
C SER A 47 12.91 10.12 -5.02
N ASN A 48 12.21 9.74 -3.96
CA ASN A 48 11.40 8.52 -3.92
C ASN A 48 9.91 8.77 -4.20
N LEU A 49 9.51 10.04 -4.14
CA LEU A 49 8.14 10.49 -4.31
C LEU A 49 8.14 11.75 -5.16
N ASN A 50 7.45 11.72 -6.28
CA ASN A 50 7.09 12.88 -7.08
C ASN A 50 5.59 12.89 -7.29
N ALA A 51 4.94 14.02 -6.98
CA ALA A 51 3.53 14.19 -7.26
C ALA A 51 3.29 15.53 -7.95
N THR A 52 2.37 15.53 -8.89
CA THR A 52 1.82 16.74 -9.51
C THR A 52 0.30 16.67 -9.43
N ALA A 53 -0.35 17.81 -9.25
CA ALA A 53 -1.79 17.87 -9.25
C ALA A 53 -2.28 19.18 -9.85
N LYS A 54 -3.42 19.11 -10.50
CA LYS A 54 -4.18 20.25 -11.02
C LYS A 54 -5.53 20.23 -10.34
N LEU A 55 -5.78 21.19 -9.49
CA LEU A 55 -7.04 21.33 -8.76
C LEU A 55 -7.81 22.54 -9.28
N THR A 56 -9.00 22.29 -9.83
CA THR A 56 -9.93 23.32 -10.26
C THR A 56 -11.03 23.50 -9.20
N PRO A 57 -10.95 24.50 -8.32
CA PRO A 57 -11.84 24.63 -7.15
C PRO A 57 -13.32 24.80 -7.54
N LYS A 58 -13.58 25.52 -8.62
CA LYS A 58 -14.95 25.84 -9.08
C LYS A 58 -15.73 24.60 -9.49
N SER A 59 -15.11 23.69 -10.21
CA SER A 59 -15.70 22.40 -10.63
C SER A 59 -15.39 21.27 -9.66
N LYS A 60 -14.53 21.50 -8.66
CA LYS A 60 -14.00 20.48 -7.72
C LYS A 60 -13.32 19.30 -8.43
N MET A 61 -12.70 19.57 -9.57
CA MET A 61 -11.97 18.56 -10.35
C MET A 61 -10.51 18.50 -9.90
N LEU A 62 -10.01 17.28 -9.78
CA LEU A 62 -8.61 16.96 -9.53
C LEU A 62 -8.07 16.13 -10.70
N ASP A 63 -6.86 16.45 -11.13
CA ASP A 63 -6.05 15.65 -12.06
C ASP A 63 -4.66 15.55 -11.40
N ALA A 64 -4.32 14.38 -10.90
CA ALA A 64 -3.11 14.15 -10.14
C ALA A 64 -2.33 12.95 -10.67
N ALA A 65 -1.02 13.07 -10.65
CA ALA A 65 -0.07 12.00 -10.98
C ALA A 65 0.95 11.86 -9.85
N LEU A 66 1.23 10.63 -9.45
CA LEU A 66 2.17 10.27 -8.41
C LEU A 66 3.13 9.22 -8.97
N THR A 67 4.43 9.48 -8.90
CA THR A 67 5.49 8.52 -9.21
C THR A 67 6.19 8.12 -7.92
N LEU A 68 6.27 6.83 -7.68
CA LEU A 68 6.98 6.18 -6.59
C LEU A 68 8.24 5.50 -7.13
N ASP A 69 9.39 5.79 -6.56
CA ASP A 69 10.66 5.15 -6.89
C ASP A 69 11.30 4.61 -5.62
N SER A 70 11.08 3.33 -5.37
CA SER A 70 11.59 2.66 -4.16
C SER A 70 11.16 3.40 -2.89
N LEU A 71 9.89 3.79 -2.82
CA LEU A 71 9.33 4.41 -1.62
C LEU A 71 9.18 3.34 -0.53
N ASN A 72 9.60 3.66 0.69
CA ASN A 72 9.49 2.73 1.82
C ASN A 72 8.01 2.46 2.15
N ILE A 73 7.60 1.19 2.13
CA ILE A 73 6.19 0.81 2.41
C ILE A 73 5.78 1.03 3.86
N LYS A 74 6.73 1.24 4.76
CA LYS A 74 6.46 1.56 6.17
C LYS A 74 5.62 2.84 6.34
N TYR A 75 5.61 3.73 5.34
CA TYR A 75 4.71 4.88 5.36
C TYR A 75 3.22 4.51 5.33
N ALA A 76 2.88 3.30 4.87
CA ALA A 76 1.51 2.79 4.88
C ALA A 76 1.13 2.07 6.20
N GLU A 77 2.10 1.73 7.05
CA GLU A 77 1.89 0.97 8.30
C GLU A 77 0.77 1.54 9.19
N PRO A 78 0.66 2.87 9.45
CA PRO A 78 -0.40 3.41 10.30
C PRO A 78 -1.82 3.19 9.77
N PHE A 79 -1.97 2.93 8.48
CA PHE A 79 -3.26 2.69 7.83
C PHE A 79 -3.62 1.21 7.74
N LEU A 80 -2.67 0.31 8.03
CA LEU A 80 -2.79 -1.14 7.86
C LEU A 80 -2.50 -1.92 9.14
N THR A 81 -2.54 -1.29 10.31
CA THR A 81 -2.23 -1.89 11.61
C THR A 81 -3.10 -3.07 11.99
N ASP A 82 -4.35 -3.11 11.49
CA ASP A 82 -5.27 -4.23 11.71
C ASP A 82 -4.88 -5.49 10.93
N VAL A 83 -4.06 -5.33 9.88
CA VAL A 83 -3.64 -6.43 9.00
C VAL A 83 -2.17 -6.78 9.22
N PHE A 84 -1.31 -5.76 9.32
CA PHE A 84 0.14 -5.93 9.45
C PHE A 84 0.66 -5.20 10.69
N SER A 85 1.38 -5.93 11.54
CA SER A 85 2.03 -5.36 12.73
C SER A 85 3.38 -4.72 12.45
N GLU A 86 4.04 -5.14 11.37
CA GLU A 86 5.32 -4.61 10.91
C GLU A 86 5.37 -4.64 9.38
N MET A 87 5.90 -3.57 8.78
CA MET A 87 6.08 -3.46 7.34
C MET A 87 7.46 -2.90 7.01
N GLU A 88 8.19 -3.57 6.11
CA GLU A 88 9.48 -3.13 5.59
C GLU A 88 9.56 -3.40 4.09
N GLY A 89 10.48 -2.72 3.39
CA GLY A 89 10.67 -2.87 1.95
C GLY A 89 10.19 -1.66 1.16
N TYR A 90 10.00 -1.86 -0.13
CA TYR A 90 9.82 -0.74 -1.06
C TYR A 90 8.68 -0.98 -2.03
N VAL A 91 8.10 0.13 -2.49
CA VAL A 91 7.12 0.17 -3.57
C VAL A 91 7.56 1.14 -4.65
N SER A 92 7.38 0.75 -5.91
CA SER A 92 7.59 1.60 -7.08
C SER A 92 6.38 1.55 -7.99
N GLY A 93 6.21 2.54 -8.85
CA GLY A 93 5.17 2.61 -9.87
C GLY A 93 4.56 3.99 -9.99
N ASP A 94 3.64 4.13 -10.94
CA ASP A 94 2.92 5.36 -11.21
C ASP A 94 1.44 5.20 -10.86
N ILE A 95 0.86 6.23 -10.25
CA ILE A 95 -0.54 6.29 -9.87
C ILE A 95 -1.12 7.60 -10.43
N ILE A 96 -2.27 7.50 -11.08
CA ILE A 96 -3.04 8.64 -11.59
C ILE A 96 -4.37 8.66 -10.86
N ALA A 97 -4.83 9.84 -10.49
CA ALA A 97 -6.13 10.07 -9.88
C ALA A 97 -6.82 11.25 -10.57
N GLU A 98 -7.93 10.99 -11.22
CA GLU A 98 -8.65 11.97 -12.03
C GLU A 98 -10.14 12.02 -11.63
N GLY A 99 -10.75 13.18 -11.77
CA GLY A 99 -12.20 13.35 -11.57
C GLY A 99 -12.59 14.30 -10.46
N PRO A 100 -13.88 14.30 -10.06
CA PRO A 100 -14.36 15.06 -8.91
C PRO A 100 -13.67 14.60 -7.62
N VAL A 101 -13.26 15.53 -6.74
CA VAL A 101 -12.51 15.20 -5.49
C VAL A 101 -13.25 14.24 -4.54
N ASN A 102 -14.56 14.10 -4.71
CA ASN A 102 -15.37 13.16 -3.95
C ASN A 102 -15.65 11.84 -4.69
N LEU A 103 -15.19 11.70 -5.93
CA LEU A 103 -15.34 10.49 -6.76
C LEU A 103 -14.17 10.43 -7.76
N LEU A 104 -13.00 10.08 -7.26
CA LEU A 104 -11.77 9.97 -8.06
C LEU A 104 -11.72 8.61 -8.76
N GLU A 105 -11.42 8.62 -10.04
CA GLU A 105 -10.96 7.44 -10.77
C GLU A 105 -9.47 7.29 -10.55
N ILE A 106 -9.04 6.13 -10.05
CA ILE A 106 -7.64 5.83 -9.76
C ILE A 106 -7.15 4.73 -10.69
N LYS A 107 -5.97 4.92 -11.21
CA LYS A 107 -5.27 3.93 -12.05
C LYS A 107 -3.80 3.90 -11.67
N SER A 108 -3.23 2.73 -11.60
CA SER A 108 -1.80 2.56 -11.45
C SER A 108 -1.17 1.83 -12.63
N SER A 109 0.12 2.03 -12.82
CA SER A 109 0.91 1.28 -13.80
C SER A 109 2.30 1.01 -13.26
N GLY A 110 2.84 -0.19 -13.58
CA GLY A 110 4.15 -0.60 -13.15
C GLY A 110 4.32 -0.70 -11.63
N THR A 111 3.21 -0.80 -10.87
CA THR A 111 3.26 -0.91 -9.42
C THR A 111 3.80 -2.25 -8.99
N ARG A 112 4.82 -2.21 -8.13
CA ARG A 112 5.56 -3.38 -7.70
C ARG A 112 6.03 -3.24 -6.26
N LEU A 113 5.92 -4.34 -5.51
CA LEU A 113 6.63 -4.53 -4.24
C LEU A 113 8.04 -5.09 -4.52
N ASP A 114 9.03 -4.56 -3.82
CA ASP A 114 10.40 -5.04 -3.86
C ASP A 114 10.92 -5.23 -2.43
N LYS A 115 11.37 -6.45 -2.12
CA LYS A 115 11.90 -6.85 -0.81
C LYS A 115 10.96 -6.47 0.34
N ALA A 116 9.67 -6.58 0.11
CA ALA A 116 8.70 -6.30 1.15
C ALA A 116 8.74 -7.37 2.23
N MET A 117 8.74 -6.98 3.49
CA MET A 117 8.45 -7.84 4.64
C MET A 117 7.16 -7.32 5.28
N LEU A 118 6.19 -8.21 5.34
CA LEU A 118 4.84 -7.94 5.85
C LEU A 118 4.55 -8.94 6.98
N LYS A 119 4.55 -8.47 8.21
CA LYS A 119 4.21 -9.31 9.35
C LYS A 119 2.73 -9.26 9.63
N VAL A 120 2.04 -10.36 9.38
CA VAL A 120 0.60 -10.47 9.58
C VAL A 120 0.28 -10.43 11.07
N ALA A 121 -0.51 -9.45 11.50
CA ALA A 121 -0.84 -9.22 12.91
C ALA A 121 -1.55 -10.41 13.55
N PHE A 122 -2.50 -11.02 12.85
CA PHE A 122 -3.31 -12.14 13.33
C PHE A 122 -2.52 -13.43 13.57
N THR A 123 -1.52 -13.72 12.73
CA THR A 123 -0.73 -14.96 12.79
C THR A 123 0.66 -14.77 13.35
N ASN A 124 1.10 -13.52 13.52
CA ASN A 124 2.45 -13.12 13.95
C ASN A 124 3.59 -13.61 13.01
N VAL A 125 3.26 -14.01 11.79
CA VAL A 125 4.23 -14.52 10.81
C VAL A 125 4.70 -13.41 9.87
N PRO A 126 6.02 -13.20 9.71
CA PRO A 126 6.57 -12.32 8.69
C PRO A 126 6.69 -13.05 7.35
N TYR A 127 6.10 -12.48 6.31
CA TYR A 127 6.27 -12.93 4.93
C TYR A 127 7.09 -11.93 4.13
N TYR A 128 8.01 -12.45 3.35
CA TYR A 128 8.79 -11.68 2.38
C TYR A 128 8.07 -11.75 1.04
N ALA A 129 7.66 -10.60 0.52
CA ALA A 129 6.84 -10.49 -0.68
C ALA A 129 7.55 -9.68 -1.77
N ASP A 130 7.47 -10.18 -2.99
CA ASP A 130 7.94 -9.52 -4.21
C ASP A 130 6.91 -9.76 -5.31
N GLY A 131 6.66 -8.75 -6.15
CA GLY A 131 5.80 -8.93 -7.30
C GLY A 131 5.01 -7.69 -7.68
N SER A 132 4.20 -7.82 -8.71
CA SER A 132 3.43 -6.74 -9.29
C SER A 132 2.00 -6.75 -8.77
N PHE A 133 1.44 -5.57 -8.67
CA PHE A 133 0.03 -5.36 -8.35
C PHE A 133 -0.45 -4.13 -9.13
N HIS A 134 -1.74 -3.91 -9.18
CA HIS A 134 -2.28 -2.65 -9.67
C HIS A 134 -3.34 -2.10 -8.71
N ILE A 135 -3.58 -0.82 -8.80
CA ILE A 135 -4.57 -0.10 -8.00
C ILE A 135 -5.53 0.57 -8.97
N ASP A 136 -6.81 0.43 -8.70
CA ASP A 136 -7.87 1.18 -9.36
C ASP A 136 -8.85 1.79 -8.34
N ASP A 137 -9.94 2.39 -8.80
CA ASP A 137 -10.97 2.97 -7.94
C ASP A 137 -11.75 1.93 -7.11
N THR A 138 -11.62 0.66 -7.44
CA THR A 138 -12.29 -0.45 -6.76
C THR A 138 -11.41 -1.20 -5.76
N GLY A 139 -10.08 -1.11 -5.88
CA GLY A 139 -9.19 -1.84 -4.97
C GLY A 139 -7.74 -1.95 -5.41
N VAL A 140 -7.05 -2.86 -4.73
CA VAL A 140 -5.72 -3.36 -5.07
C VAL A 140 -5.86 -4.78 -5.59
N TRP A 141 -5.29 -5.03 -6.75
CA TRP A 141 -5.31 -6.33 -7.43
C TRP A 141 -3.91 -6.91 -7.47
N PHE A 142 -3.77 -8.13 -7.02
CA PHE A 142 -2.50 -8.85 -7.00
C PHE A 142 -2.33 -9.64 -8.29
N ASP A 143 -1.38 -9.23 -9.12
CA ASP A 143 -1.15 -9.81 -10.45
C ASP A 143 -0.18 -11.00 -10.38
N ASP A 144 0.90 -10.83 -9.62
CA ASP A 144 1.95 -11.84 -9.46
C ASP A 144 2.78 -11.52 -8.21
N ILE A 145 2.25 -11.86 -7.04
CA ILE A 145 2.96 -11.69 -5.78
C ILE A 145 3.49 -13.04 -5.33
N SER A 146 4.80 -13.19 -5.29
CA SER A 146 5.45 -14.31 -4.64
C SER A 146 5.70 -14.00 -3.17
N ILE A 147 5.46 -14.97 -2.30
CA ILE A 147 5.73 -14.86 -0.87
C ILE A 147 6.68 -15.97 -0.42
N ARG A 148 7.44 -15.66 0.61
CA ARG A 148 8.32 -16.59 1.30
C ARG A 148 8.33 -16.30 2.80
N ASP A 149 8.35 -17.34 3.62
CA ASP A 149 8.58 -17.20 5.05
C ASP A 149 10.08 -17.22 5.40
N ARG A 150 10.41 -17.09 6.69
CA ARG A 150 11.77 -17.13 7.23
C ARG A 150 12.45 -18.51 7.14
N TYR A 151 11.69 -19.58 6.88
CA TYR A 151 12.18 -20.97 6.78
C TYR A 151 12.21 -21.50 5.34
N ASN A 152 12.07 -20.61 4.35
CA ASN A 152 12.03 -20.90 2.91
C ASN A 152 10.75 -21.66 2.46
N GLY A 153 9.69 -21.67 3.23
CA GLY A 153 8.36 -21.94 2.73
C GLY A 153 7.97 -20.90 1.69
N THR A 154 7.28 -21.28 0.65
CA THR A 154 6.97 -20.42 -0.50
C THR A 154 5.49 -20.41 -0.83
N GLY A 155 5.03 -19.37 -1.49
CA GLY A 155 3.68 -19.28 -2.00
C GLY A 155 3.50 -18.19 -3.04
N THR A 156 2.32 -18.18 -3.63
CA THR A 156 1.85 -17.11 -4.51
C THR A 156 0.53 -16.56 -3.97
N VAL A 157 0.34 -15.27 -4.16
CA VAL A 157 -0.88 -14.55 -3.77
C VAL A 157 -1.55 -14.02 -5.01
N GLU A 158 -2.84 -14.32 -5.17
CA GLU A 158 -3.72 -13.87 -6.24
C GLU A 158 -4.99 -13.27 -5.63
N GLY A 159 -5.65 -12.37 -6.35
CA GLY A 159 -6.92 -11.79 -5.94
C GLY A 159 -6.85 -10.30 -5.65
N SER A 160 -7.68 -9.84 -4.74
CA SER A 160 -7.83 -8.41 -4.51
C SER A 160 -8.17 -8.05 -3.07
N ILE A 161 -7.88 -6.81 -2.74
CA ILE A 161 -8.43 -6.10 -1.59
C ILE A 161 -9.28 -4.97 -2.16
N ASN A 162 -10.59 -5.05 -1.99
CA ASN A 162 -11.55 -4.14 -2.59
C ASN A 162 -12.05 -3.12 -1.58
N TRP A 163 -12.44 -1.96 -2.06
CA TRP A 163 -13.06 -0.88 -1.29
C TRP A 163 -14.15 -0.17 -2.08
N SER A 164 -14.99 0.57 -1.38
CA SER A 164 -15.90 1.56 -1.95
C SER A 164 -15.45 2.94 -1.47
N GLN A 165 -14.84 3.75 -2.36
CA GLN A 165 -14.30 5.07 -2.02
C GLN A 165 -13.37 5.05 -0.77
N PHE A 166 -12.45 4.08 -0.71
CA PHE A 166 -11.54 3.84 0.42
C PHE A 166 -12.24 3.47 1.74
N LYS A 167 -13.47 2.97 1.67
CA LYS A 167 -14.24 2.45 2.80
C LYS A 167 -14.70 1.03 2.51
N ASP A 168 -15.27 0.39 3.52
CA ASP A 168 -15.85 -0.95 3.39
C ASP A 168 -14.87 -1.96 2.76
N ILE A 169 -13.66 -2.01 3.32
CA ILE A 169 -12.57 -2.87 2.83
C ILE A 169 -12.98 -4.34 2.92
N THR A 170 -12.90 -5.04 1.78
CA THR A 170 -13.18 -6.47 1.65
C THR A 170 -12.02 -7.20 0.97
N PHE A 171 -11.79 -8.43 1.39
CA PHE A 171 -10.77 -9.30 0.83
C PHE A 171 -11.40 -10.36 -0.08
N ASP A 172 -10.79 -10.62 -1.22
CA ASP A 172 -10.98 -11.80 -2.06
C ASP A 172 -9.59 -12.26 -2.53
N THR A 173 -8.88 -12.93 -1.65
CA THR A 173 -7.47 -13.27 -1.85
C THR A 173 -7.30 -14.78 -1.73
N ARG A 174 -6.52 -15.35 -2.63
CA ARG A 174 -6.16 -16.77 -2.66
C ARG A 174 -4.65 -16.91 -2.62
N LEU A 175 -4.20 -17.83 -1.79
CA LEU A 175 -2.79 -18.18 -1.65
C LEU A 175 -2.62 -19.65 -2.01
N LYS A 176 -1.61 -19.93 -2.81
CA LYS A 176 -1.14 -21.30 -3.04
C LYS A 176 0.23 -21.42 -2.37
N VAL A 177 0.32 -22.28 -1.37
CA VAL A 177 1.48 -22.32 -0.47
C VAL A 177 2.12 -23.70 -0.41
N ARG A 178 3.43 -23.70 -0.16
CA ARG A 178 4.22 -24.93 0.01
C ARG A 178 5.12 -24.80 1.22
N ASN A 179 4.89 -25.64 2.21
CA ASN A 179 5.64 -25.71 3.47
C ASN A 179 5.83 -24.31 4.11
N ILE A 180 4.79 -23.48 4.05
CA ILE A 180 4.84 -22.14 4.58
C ILE A 180 4.40 -22.11 6.04
N GLU A 181 5.06 -21.28 6.83
CA GLU A 181 4.63 -21.00 8.21
C GLU A 181 3.30 -20.25 8.18
N GLY A 182 2.26 -20.77 8.77
CA GLY A 182 0.95 -20.17 8.81
C GLY A 182 0.62 -19.49 10.13
N ILE A 183 1.18 -19.98 11.25
CA ILE A 183 0.96 -19.43 12.59
C ILE A 183 2.27 -19.51 13.39
N ASP A 184 2.58 -18.43 14.11
CA ASP A 184 3.66 -18.33 15.07
C ASP A 184 3.18 -17.54 16.31
N LEU A 185 2.32 -18.17 17.10
CA LEU A 185 1.69 -17.56 18.26
C LEU A 185 2.08 -18.28 19.53
N THR A 186 2.35 -17.51 20.57
CA THR A 186 2.48 -18.04 21.93
C THR A 186 1.12 -17.98 22.64
N GLU A 187 0.94 -18.81 23.68
CA GLU A 187 -0.27 -18.79 24.53
C GLU A 187 -0.59 -17.40 25.11
N LYS A 188 0.47 -16.59 25.38
CA LYS A 188 0.29 -15.21 25.86
C LYS A 188 -0.26 -14.25 24.80
N MET A 189 -0.06 -14.56 23.51
CA MET A 189 -0.52 -13.74 22.40
C MET A 189 -1.95 -14.09 22.01
N ASN A 190 -2.31 -15.35 22.14
CA ASN A 190 -3.66 -15.84 21.87
C ASN A 190 -3.93 -17.08 22.73
N GLU A 191 -4.93 -17.01 23.62
CA GLU A 191 -5.28 -18.09 24.52
C GLU A 191 -6.10 -19.19 23.83
N ASP A 192 -6.83 -18.85 22.74
CA ASP A 192 -7.73 -19.76 22.05
C ASP A 192 -6.97 -20.66 21.05
N PHE A 193 -5.92 -20.11 20.40
CA PHE A 193 -5.06 -20.89 19.49
C PHE A 193 -3.65 -20.36 19.49
N TYR A 194 -2.69 -21.23 19.63
CA TYR A 194 -1.27 -20.91 19.63
C TYR A 194 -0.43 -22.08 19.12
N GLY A 195 0.83 -21.83 18.81
CA GLY A 195 1.80 -22.79 18.31
C GLY A 195 2.45 -22.34 17.01
N ASN A 196 3.24 -23.23 16.44
CA ASN A 196 3.87 -23.06 15.11
C ASN A 196 3.25 -24.06 14.16
N ILE A 197 2.61 -23.57 13.11
CA ILE A 197 1.93 -24.37 12.10
C ILE A 197 2.54 -24.11 10.73
N TYR A 198 2.84 -25.18 10.01
CA TYR A 198 3.32 -25.14 8.63
C TYR A 198 2.35 -25.93 7.76
N GLY A 199 2.14 -25.44 6.54
CA GLY A 199 1.18 -26.07 5.62
C GLY A 199 1.59 -26.02 4.17
N THR A 200 1.06 -26.97 3.40
CA THR A 200 1.11 -27.00 1.95
C THR A 200 -0.31 -27.14 1.43
N GLY A 201 -0.75 -26.25 0.55
CA GLY A 201 -2.13 -26.29 0.05
C GLY A 201 -2.61 -24.95 -0.47
N ASN A 202 -3.92 -24.75 -0.38
CA ASN A 202 -4.58 -23.52 -0.79
C ASN A 202 -5.22 -22.87 0.42
N VAL A 203 -5.09 -21.54 0.49
CA VAL A 203 -5.72 -20.72 1.51
C VAL A 203 -6.52 -19.64 0.81
N SER A 204 -7.76 -19.42 1.22
CA SER A 204 -8.53 -18.25 0.78
C SER A 204 -8.88 -17.36 1.96
N ILE A 205 -8.78 -16.06 1.74
CA ILE A 205 -9.14 -15.02 2.69
C ILE A 205 -10.22 -14.17 2.05
N THR A 206 -11.43 -14.21 2.59
CA THR A 206 -12.59 -13.52 2.00
C THR A 206 -13.37 -12.75 3.06
N GLY A 207 -14.11 -11.74 2.63
CA GLY A 207 -15.01 -10.96 3.49
C GLY A 207 -14.45 -9.62 3.96
N PRO A 208 -15.23 -8.87 4.72
CA PRO A 208 -14.82 -7.56 5.22
C PRO A 208 -13.75 -7.68 6.32
N VAL A 209 -12.91 -6.64 6.45
CA VAL A 209 -11.76 -6.61 7.37
C VAL A 209 -12.12 -6.97 8.83
N ASN A 210 -13.33 -6.62 9.26
CA ASN A 210 -13.82 -6.90 10.61
C ASN A 210 -14.51 -8.28 10.76
N SER A 211 -14.62 -9.06 9.68
CA SER A 211 -15.24 -10.39 9.67
C SER A 211 -14.65 -11.25 8.56
N LEU A 212 -13.33 -11.45 8.61
CA LEU A 212 -12.61 -12.27 7.64
C LEU A 212 -12.96 -13.75 7.78
N VAL A 213 -13.19 -14.40 6.67
CA VAL A 213 -13.32 -15.86 6.56
C VAL A 213 -12.04 -16.42 5.97
N LEU A 214 -11.36 -17.24 6.75
CA LEU A 214 -10.18 -17.98 6.34
C LEU A 214 -10.59 -19.42 6.04
N THR A 215 -10.40 -19.85 4.80
CA THR A 215 -10.60 -21.25 4.41
C THR A 215 -9.24 -21.85 4.06
N VAL A 216 -8.93 -22.99 4.69
CA VAL A 216 -7.65 -23.68 4.50
C VAL A 216 -7.93 -25.09 4.00
N ASP A 217 -7.37 -25.40 2.82
CA ASP A 217 -7.32 -26.76 2.25
C ASP A 217 -5.84 -27.12 2.13
N ALA A 218 -5.29 -27.67 3.21
CA ALA A 218 -3.86 -27.91 3.37
C ALA A 218 -3.57 -29.28 4.01
N VAL A 219 -2.38 -29.75 3.76
CA VAL A 219 -1.79 -30.99 4.32
C VAL A 219 -0.59 -30.64 5.18
#